data_788d1c56f7f3e1f442366ac4524b6b80
#
_entry.id   788d1c56f7f3e1f442366ac4524b6b80
#
_cell.length_a   1.000
_cell.length_b   1.000
_cell.length_c   1.000
_cell.angle_alpha   90.00
_cell.angle_beta   90.00
_cell.angle_gamma   90.00
#
_symmetry.space_group_name_H-M   'P 1'
#
loop_
_entity.id
_entity.type
_entity.pdbx_description
1 polymer ?
#
loop_
_entity_poly.entity_id
_entity_poly.type
_entity_poly.pdbx_seq_one_letter_code
_entity_poly.pdbx_strand_id
1 'polypeptide(L)'
;TATMTYTVVGTGGCANVTATRTVTVTAAPVAGTLSGNQNICVGLTSTFSSTAVGGTWSSSDTTIATINAASGLVTGVASGTATMTYTVLGTGGCANVTATRTVTVTAAPIAGTLSGNQNICVGLTSTFSSTAVGGTWSSSDTTIATINTTSGLITGIAAGTATMTYTVVGTGGCANVTSTRTVTVTAAPIAGTLSGNQNI
;
A
#
# COMPACT_ATOMS: atom_id res chain seq x y z
N THR A 1 -16.49 42.37 -15.61
CA THR A 1 -16.82 43.67 -15.00
C THR A 1 -17.94 44.32 -15.79
N ALA A 2 -18.91 44.97 -15.12
CA ALA A 2 -19.95 45.81 -15.70
C ALA A 2 -19.95 47.14 -14.97
N THR A 3 -20.14 48.22 -15.71
CA THR A 3 -20.32 49.57 -15.15
C THR A 3 -21.80 49.84 -15.00
N MET A 4 -22.24 50.07 -13.79
CA MET A 4 -23.62 50.51 -13.49
C MET A 4 -23.61 52.02 -13.50
N THR A 5 -24.48 52.60 -14.30
CA THR A 5 -24.64 54.05 -14.43
C THR A 5 -26.00 54.47 -13.89
N TYR A 6 -25.99 55.40 -12.95
CA TYR A 6 -27.18 56.08 -12.47
C TYR A 6 -27.22 57.48 -13.10
N THR A 7 -28.30 57.77 -13.80
CA THR A 7 -28.51 59.07 -14.50
C THR A 7 -29.64 59.82 -13.87
N VAL A 8 -29.37 61.02 -13.42
CA VAL A 8 -30.42 62.01 -13.08
C VAL A 8 -30.67 62.90 -14.30
N VAL A 9 -31.91 62.88 -14.77
CA VAL A 9 -32.29 63.61 -15.93
C VAL A 9 -32.53 65.11 -15.54
N GLY A 10 -31.81 65.99 -16.18
CA GLY A 10 -32.02 67.46 -16.02
C GLY A 10 -33.35 67.90 -16.55
N THR A 11 -33.98 68.88 -15.87
CA THR A 11 -35.24 69.52 -16.30
C THR A 11 -35.04 71.04 -16.53
N GLY A 12 -35.89 71.69 -17.30
CA GLY A 12 -35.81 73.13 -17.52
C GLY A 12 -34.54 73.58 -18.27
N GLY A 13 -34.01 72.74 -19.20
CA GLY A 13 -32.76 73.01 -19.92
C GLY A 13 -31.48 72.69 -19.26
N CYS A 14 -31.49 72.03 -18.05
CA CYS A 14 -30.31 71.54 -17.38
C CYS A 14 -29.79 70.21 -17.98
N ALA A 15 -28.48 70.00 -18.02
CA ALA A 15 -27.86 68.74 -18.48
C ALA A 15 -28.12 67.60 -17.50
N ASN A 16 -28.16 66.36 -18.02
CA ASN A 16 -28.18 65.15 -17.18
C ASN A 16 -26.88 64.99 -16.38
N VAL A 17 -27.02 64.50 -15.17
CA VAL A 17 -25.85 64.13 -14.29
C VAL A 17 -25.83 62.64 -14.14
N THR A 18 -24.62 62.05 -14.26
CA THR A 18 -24.41 60.60 -14.13
C THR A 18 -23.45 60.31 -13.02
N ALA A 19 -23.71 59.21 -12.29
CA ALA A 19 -22.77 58.57 -11.37
C ALA A 19 -22.57 57.11 -11.81
N THR A 20 -21.33 56.61 -11.75
CA THR A 20 -20.99 55.26 -12.18
C THR A 20 -20.40 54.46 -11.06
N ARG A 21 -20.67 53.15 -11.04
CA ARG A 21 -20.04 52.17 -10.14
C ARG A 21 -19.73 50.88 -10.92
N THR A 22 -18.51 50.41 -10.81
CA THR A 22 -18.10 49.12 -11.42
C THR A 22 -18.46 47.96 -10.52
N VAL A 23 -19.08 46.95 -11.11
CA VAL A 23 -19.35 45.64 -10.49
C VAL A 23 -18.48 44.63 -11.19
N THR A 24 -17.70 43.85 -10.40
CA THR A 24 -16.92 42.72 -10.89
C THR A 24 -17.62 41.43 -10.47
N VAL A 25 -17.98 40.62 -11.45
CA VAL A 25 -18.46 39.25 -11.22
C VAL A 25 -17.24 38.30 -11.33
N THR A 26 -16.98 37.57 -10.28
CA THR A 26 -15.91 36.58 -10.22
C THR A 26 -16.51 35.19 -10.46
N ALA A 27 -15.83 34.35 -11.27
CA ALA A 27 -16.25 32.98 -11.48
C ALA A 27 -16.09 32.16 -10.17
N ALA A 28 -17.04 31.28 -9.90
CA ALA A 28 -16.95 30.38 -8.79
C ALA A 28 -15.73 29.41 -8.96
N PRO A 29 -14.99 29.09 -7.90
CA PRO A 29 -13.91 28.12 -7.97
C PRO A 29 -14.46 26.71 -8.24
N VAL A 30 -13.58 25.84 -8.75
CA VAL A 30 -13.83 24.40 -8.92
C VAL A 30 -12.69 23.63 -8.26
N ALA A 31 -12.98 22.54 -7.54
CA ALA A 31 -11.95 21.72 -6.88
C ALA A 31 -11.34 20.68 -7.82
N GLY A 32 -11.91 20.52 -9.02
CA GLY A 32 -11.42 19.57 -10.02
C GLY A 32 -11.66 18.11 -9.67
N THR A 33 -11.07 17.23 -10.49
CA THR A 33 -11.09 15.78 -10.28
C THR A 33 -9.79 15.34 -9.64
N LEU A 34 -9.88 14.51 -8.58
CA LEU A 34 -8.72 14.01 -7.85
C LEU A 34 -8.26 12.66 -8.40
N SER A 35 -6.94 12.46 -8.47
CA SER A 35 -6.29 11.21 -8.88
C SER A 35 -5.15 10.83 -7.92
N GLY A 36 -4.57 9.64 -8.09
CA GLY A 36 -3.52 9.08 -7.24
C GLY A 36 -3.89 7.70 -6.69
N ASN A 37 -2.88 6.91 -6.28
CA ASN A 37 -3.10 5.58 -5.71
C ASN A 37 -3.66 5.70 -4.28
N GLN A 38 -4.80 5.06 -4.04
CA GLN A 38 -5.50 5.10 -2.75
C GLN A 38 -5.05 4.02 -1.75
N ASN A 39 -4.29 3.04 -2.21
CA ASN A 39 -3.82 1.94 -1.36
C ASN A 39 -2.31 2.05 -1.20
N ILE A 40 -1.82 2.30 0.00
CA ILE A 40 -0.40 2.43 0.32
C ILE A 40 -0.06 1.60 1.56
N CYS A 41 1.18 1.12 1.62
CA CYS A 41 1.70 0.47 2.81
C CYS A 41 2.19 1.51 3.83
N VAL A 42 2.16 1.17 5.12
CA VAL A 42 2.81 1.98 6.17
C VAL A 42 4.26 2.27 5.78
N GLY A 43 4.67 3.54 5.88
CA GLY A 43 6.00 4.03 5.51
C GLY A 43 6.17 4.34 4.03
N LEU A 44 5.23 3.97 3.15
CA LEU A 44 5.30 4.29 1.72
C LEU A 44 4.50 5.57 1.39
N THR A 45 4.70 6.06 0.18
CA THR A 45 4.10 7.31 -0.29
C THR A 45 3.31 7.11 -1.59
N SER A 46 2.35 8.00 -1.81
CA SER A 46 1.63 8.18 -3.08
C SER A 46 1.42 9.67 -3.30
N THR A 47 1.36 10.11 -4.55
CA THR A 47 1.04 11.52 -4.85
C THR A 47 -0.40 11.62 -5.32
N PHE A 48 -1.19 12.45 -4.65
CA PHE A 48 -2.51 12.86 -5.10
C PHE A 48 -2.39 14.14 -5.89
N SER A 49 -3.20 14.27 -6.92
CA SER A 49 -3.28 15.47 -7.75
C SER A 49 -4.72 15.87 -8.02
N SER A 50 -4.93 17.13 -8.36
CA SER A 50 -6.20 17.68 -8.84
C SER A 50 -6.02 18.27 -10.21
N THR A 51 -7.07 18.20 -11.06
CA THR A 51 -7.13 18.93 -12.32
C THR A 51 -7.32 20.44 -12.12
N ALA A 52 -7.79 20.88 -10.94
CA ALA A 52 -7.81 22.28 -10.56
C ALA A 52 -6.48 22.69 -9.93
N VAL A 53 -6.08 23.94 -10.14
CA VAL A 53 -4.83 24.52 -9.60
C VAL A 53 -5.13 25.51 -8.47
N GLY A 54 -4.11 25.82 -7.66
CA GLY A 54 -4.17 26.86 -6.62
C GLY A 54 -4.88 26.46 -5.34
N GLY A 55 -5.26 25.19 -5.17
CA GLY A 55 -5.80 24.67 -3.91
C GLY A 55 -4.72 24.12 -2.99
N THR A 56 -5.13 23.72 -1.80
CA THR A 56 -4.28 23.14 -0.76
C THR A 56 -4.86 21.82 -0.27
N TRP A 57 -3.96 20.90 0.10
CA TRP A 57 -4.31 19.59 0.63
C TRP A 57 -4.35 19.57 2.15
N SER A 58 -5.25 18.75 2.70
CA SER A 58 -5.29 18.41 4.13
C SER A 58 -5.71 16.96 4.33
N SER A 59 -5.33 16.37 5.47
CA SER A 59 -5.74 15.03 5.90
C SER A 59 -6.75 15.14 7.03
N SER A 60 -7.75 14.25 7.03
CA SER A 60 -8.71 14.12 8.13
C SER A 60 -8.08 13.50 9.39
N ASP A 61 -7.01 12.68 9.21
CA ASP A 61 -6.31 12.00 10.30
C ASP A 61 -4.83 11.83 9.97
N THR A 62 -3.99 12.66 10.55
CA THR A 62 -2.54 12.64 10.34
C THR A 62 -1.84 11.50 11.10
N THR A 63 -2.51 10.82 12.00
CA THR A 63 -1.98 9.62 12.67
C THR A 63 -2.06 8.38 11.78
N ILE A 64 -2.95 8.39 10.78
CA ILE A 64 -3.10 7.34 9.78
C ILE A 64 -2.32 7.69 8.50
N ALA A 65 -2.52 8.89 7.97
CA ALA A 65 -1.79 9.35 6.79
C ALA A 65 -1.62 10.86 6.80
N THR A 66 -0.42 11.33 6.50
CA THR A 66 -0.13 12.74 6.27
C THR A 66 -0.19 13.08 4.79
N ILE A 67 -0.41 14.36 4.46
CA ILE A 67 -0.31 14.86 3.09
C ILE A 67 0.39 16.22 3.08
N ASN A 68 1.30 16.41 2.13
CA ASN A 68 1.92 17.71 1.92
C ASN A 68 0.91 18.65 1.26
N ALA A 69 0.67 19.80 1.89
CA ALA A 69 -0.38 20.75 1.50
C ALA A 69 -0.21 21.31 0.08
N ALA A 70 1.02 21.44 -0.41
CA ALA A 70 1.31 22.00 -1.73
C ALA A 70 1.46 20.92 -2.82
N SER A 71 2.20 19.84 -2.52
CA SER A 71 2.55 18.83 -3.52
C SER A 71 1.55 17.67 -3.62
N GLY A 72 0.67 17.48 -2.63
CA GLY A 72 -0.23 16.34 -2.56
C GLY A 72 0.48 15.01 -2.27
N LEU A 73 1.75 15.03 -1.80
CA LEU A 73 2.47 13.83 -1.40
C LEU A 73 1.86 13.28 -0.11
N VAL A 74 1.24 12.11 -0.20
CA VAL A 74 0.66 11.34 0.89
C VAL A 74 1.71 10.38 1.45
N THR A 75 1.81 10.28 2.78
CA THR A 75 2.66 9.29 3.47
C THR A 75 1.79 8.48 4.42
N GLY A 76 1.86 7.14 4.32
CA GLY A 76 1.18 6.22 5.25
C GLY A 76 1.93 6.16 6.58
N VAL A 77 1.24 6.45 7.69
CA VAL A 77 1.80 6.48 9.04
C VAL A 77 1.40 5.23 9.84
N ALA A 78 0.12 4.92 9.88
CA ALA A 78 -0.42 3.74 10.55
C ALA A 78 -1.54 3.13 9.71
N SER A 79 -1.84 1.84 9.95
CA SER A 79 -2.94 1.16 9.24
C SER A 79 -4.29 1.77 9.58
N GLY A 80 -5.10 2.01 8.55
CA GLY A 80 -6.40 2.65 8.67
C GLY A 80 -6.81 3.36 7.39
N THR A 81 -7.81 4.23 7.49
CA THR A 81 -8.28 5.05 6.38
C THR A 81 -8.30 6.52 6.77
N ALA A 82 -7.85 7.39 5.89
CA ALA A 82 -7.94 8.83 6.04
C ALA A 82 -8.49 9.47 4.76
N THR A 83 -9.22 10.58 4.91
CA THR A 83 -9.73 11.35 3.78
C THR A 83 -8.82 12.53 3.50
N MET A 84 -8.30 12.59 2.29
CA MET A 84 -7.53 13.71 1.78
C MET A 84 -8.48 14.71 1.13
N THR A 85 -8.43 15.95 1.54
CA THR A 85 -9.27 17.04 1.06
C THR A 85 -8.42 18.06 0.31
N TYR A 86 -8.81 18.36 -0.93
CA TYR A 86 -8.27 19.46 -1.71
C TYR A 86 -9.23 20.63 -1.66
N THR A 87 -8.77 21.78 -1.18
CA THR A 87 -9.57 22.98 -0.99
C THR A 87 -9.08 24.08 -1.92
N VAL A 88 -9.97 24.63 -2.75
CA VAL A 88 -9.72 25.82 -3.54
C VAL A 88 -10.51 26.97 -2.91
N LEU A 89 -9.78 28.04 -2.59
CA LEU A 89 -10.39 29.22 -1.94
C LEU A 89 -11.21 30.02 -2.94
N GLY A 90 -12.40 30.41 -2.51
CA GLY A 90 -13.23 31.35 -3.25
C GLY A 90 -12.69 32.75 -3.12
N THR A 91 -12.84 33.54 -4.20
CA THR A 91 -12.50 34.96 -4.27
C THR A 91 -13.72 35.77 -4.68
N GLY A 92 -13.72 37.09 -4.44
CA GLY A 92 -14.81 37.99 -4.84
C GLY A 92 -16.16 37.65 -4.19
N GLY A 93 -16.17 37.07 -2.99
CA GLY A 93 -17.39 36.67 -2.28
C GLY A 93 -17.89 35.26 -2.61
N CYS A 94 -17.19 34.51 -3.46
CA CYS A 94 -17.49 33.10 -3.70
C CYS A 94 -17.05 32.24 -2.51
N ALA A 95 -17.81 31.19 -2.19
CA ALA A 95 -17.45 30.20 -1.18
C ALA A 95 -16.27 29.33 -1.65
N ASN A 96 -15.51 28.79 -0.69
CA ASN A 96 -14.51 27.75 -0.95
C ASN A 96 -15.20 26.49 -1.48
N VAL A 97 -14.49 25.75 -2.33
CA VAL A 97 -14.93 24.43 -2.81
C VAL A 97 -13.90 23.37 -2.46
N THR A 98 -14.38 22.16 -2.22
CA THR A 98 -13.53 21.02 -1.84
C THR A 98 -13.81 19.81 -2.71
N ALA A 99 -12.78 19.01 -2.93
CA ALA A 99 -12.89 17.64 -3.42
C ALA A 99 -12.18 16.71 -2.45
N THR A 100 -12.68 15.50 -2.29
CA THR A 100 -12.14 14.53 -1.33
C THR A 100 -11.74 13.22 -1.99
N ARG A 101 -10.73 12.56 -1.45
CA ARG A 101 -10.29 11.23 -1.86
C ARG A 101 -9.77 10.46 -0.65
N THR A 102 -10.29 9.24 -0.45
CA THR A 102 -9.86 8.39 0.65
C THR A 102 -8.55 7.68 0.30
N VAL A 103 -7.65 7.57 1.28
CA VAL A 103 -6.49 6.69 1.25
C VAL A 103 -6.67 5.59 2.29
N THR A 104 -6.33 4.36 1.92
CA THR A 104 -6.25 3.21 2.80
C THR A 104 -4.79 2.86 3.02
N VAL A 105 -4.35 2.91 4.26
CA VAL A 105 -3.00 2.52 4.68
C VAL A 105 -3.06 1.11 5.24
N THR A 106 -2.25 0.20 4.70
CA THR A 106 -2.18 -1.19 5.11
C THR A 106 -0.89 -1.44 5.89
N ALA A 107 -0.95 -2.20 6.98
CA ALA A 107 0.24 -2.64 7.69
C ALA A 107 1.08 -3.58 6.82
N ALA A 108 2.42 -3.47 6.89
CA ALA A 108 3.30 -4.40 6.21
C ALA A 108 3.11 -5.82 6.76
N PRO A 109 3.07 -6.85 5.91
CA PRO A 109 3.02 -8.23 6.37
C PRO A 109 4.31 -8.61 7.11
N ILE A 110 4.23 -9.64 7.96
CA ILE A 110 5.36 -10.26 8.65
C ILE A 110 5.39 -11.74 8.26
N ALA A 111 6.57 -12.28 7.89
CA ALA A 111 6.71 -13.70 7.57
C ALA A 111 6.85 -14.59 8.79
N GLY A 112 7.01 -14.00 9.98
CA GLY A 112 7.15 -14.71 11.25
C GLY A 112 8.46 -15.44 11.41
N THR A 113 8.58 -16.19 12.49
CA THR A 113 9.70 -17.11 12.78
C THR A 113 9.33 -18.53 12.37
N LEU A 114 10.28 -19.22 11.73
CA LEU A 114 10.09 -20.59 11.27
C LEU A 114 10.64 -21.60 12.28
N SER A 115 9.91 -22.70 12.47
CA SER A 115 10.29 -23.81 13.33
C SER A 115 10.12 -25.17 12.62
N GLY A 116 10.62 -26.24 13.22
CA GLY A 116 10.55 -27.60 12.69
C GLY A 116 11.93 -28.26 12.61
N ASN A 117 11.97 -29.60 12.46
CA ASN A 117 13.20 -30.35 12.38
C ASN A 117 13.87 -30.19 11.00
N GLN A 118 15.12 -29.74 11.00
CA GLN A 118 15.88 -29.45 9.78
C GLN A 118 16.65 -30.67 9.23
N ASN A 119 16.73 -31.77 9.98
CA ASN A 119 17.45 -32.95 9.56
C ASN A 119 16.49 -34.13 9.38
N ILE A 120 16.38 -34.62 8.15
CA ILE A 120 15.51 -35.77 7.79
C ILE A 120 16.30 -36.76 6.93
N CYS A 121 15.92 -38.04 6.98
CA CYS A 121 16.47 -39.05 6.05
C CYS A 121 15.65 -39.06 4.74
N VAL A 122 16.26 -39.54 3.68
CA VAL A 122 15.56 -39.83 2.41
C VAL A 122 14.34 -40.72 2.69
N GLY A 123 13.19 -40.33 2.11
CA GLY A 123 11.90 -41.04 2.30
C GLY A 123 11.12 -40.64 3.55
N LEU A 124 11.72 -39.90 4.49
CA LEU A 124 11.04 -39.45 5.72
C LEU A 124 10.48 -38.00 5.54
N THR A 125 9.62 -37.63 6.49
CA THR A 125 8.96 -36.36 6.51
C THR A 125 9.25 -35.55 7.78
N SER A 126 9.16 -34.24 7.67
CA SER A 126 9.13 -33.26 8.77
C SER A 126 8.12 -32.19 8.46
N THR A 127 7.68 -31.44 9.45
CA THR A 127 6.79 -30.28 9.23
C THR A 127 7.47 -29.01 9.69
N PHE A 128 7.55 -28.03 8.80
CA PHE A 128 7.90 -26.66 9.18
C PHE A 128 6.63 -25.86 9.45
N SER A 129 6.71 -24.96 10.41
CA SER A 129 5.63 -24.04 10.75
C SER A 129 6.17 -22.62 10.84
N SER A 130 5.28 -21.65 10.66
CA SER A 130 5.54 -20.23 10.86
C SER A 130 4.63 -19.67 11.95
N THR A 131 5.11 -18.71 12.73
CA THR A 131 4.27 -17.93 13.66
C THR A 131 3.34 -16.96 12.92
N ALA A 132 3.64 -16.60 11.67
CA ALA A 132 2.74 -15.84 10.81
C ALA A 132 1.77 -16.78 10.07
N VAL A 133 0.56 -16.30 9.82
CA VAL A 133 -0.50 -17.03 9.12
C VAL A 133 -0.73 -16.51 7.71
N GLY A 134 -1.37 -17.31 6.85
CA GLY A 134 -1.79 -16.88 5.51
C GLY A 134 -0.69 -16.88 4.45
N GLY A 135 0.51 -17.35 4.75
CA GLY A 135 1.58 -17.52 3.77
C GLY A 135 1.59 -18.88 3.10
N THR A 136 2.47 -19.04 2.14
CA THR A 136 2.68 -20.28 1.37
C THR A 136 4.13 -20.70 1.40
N TRP A 137 4.34 -22.04 1.36
CA TRP A 137 5.66 -22.63 1.35
C TRP A 137 6.14 -22.95 -0.06
N SER A 138 7.46 -22.87 -0.25
CA SER A 138 8.14 -23.34 -1.46
C SER A 138 9.51 -23.92 -1.12
N SER A 139 10.02 -24.82 -1.95
CA SER A 139 11.36 -25.39 -1.85
C SER A 139 12.25 -24.80 -2.95
N SER A 140 13.52 -24.53 -2.62
CA SER A 140 14.52 -24.10 -3.60
C SER A 140 14.95 -25.24 -4.54
N ASP A 141 14.81 -26.51 -4.10
CA ASP A 141 15.16 -27.68 -4.88
C ASP A 141 14.24 -28.86 -4.53
N THR A 142 13.28 -29.13 -5.39
CA THR A 142 12.32 -30.23 -5.21
C THR A 142 12.90 -31.61 -5.51
N THR A 143 14.10 -31.69 -6.09
CA THR A 143 14.81 -32.97 -6.28
C THR A 143 15.49 -33.45 -4.99
N ILE A 144 15.78 -32.53 -4.05
CA ILE A 144 16.33 -32.82 -2.74
C ILE A 144 15.22 -32.98 -1.71
N ALA A 145 14.31 -31.99 -1.63
CA ALA A 145 13.17 -32.04 -0.72
C ALA A 145 11.98 -31.28 -1.28
N THR A 146 10.81 -31.87 -1.21
CA THR A 146 9.54 -31.21 -1.50
C THR A 146 8.92 -30.65 -0.22
N ILE A 147 8.03 -29.65 -0.37
CA ILE A 147 7.23 -29.11 0.73
C ILE A 147 5.79 -28.88 0.26
N ASN A 148 4.83 -29.25 1.09
CA ASN A 148 3.43 -28.92 0.83
C ASN A 148 3.23 -27.43 1.06
N THR A 149 2.67 -26.74 0.06
CA THR A 149 2.52 -25.27 0.01
C THR A 149 1.70 -24.69 1.16
N THR A 150 0.77 -25.46 1.72
CA THR A 150 -0.15 -24.99 2.77
C THR A 150 0.24 -25.52 4.15
N SER A 151 0.54 -26.84 4.26
CA SER A 151 0.76 -27.48 5.56
C SER A 151 2.21 -27.39 6.05
N GLY A 152 3.17 -27.06 5.15
CA GLY A 152 4.59 -27.08 5.49
C GLY A 152 5.18 -28.48 5.69
N LEU A 153 4.45 -29.55 5.27
CA LEU A 153 4.96 -30.92 5.32
C LEU A 153 6.06 -31.09 4.28
N ILE A 154 7.26 -31.44 4.76
CA ILE A 154 8.45 -31.68 3.94
C ILE A 154 8.62 -33.18 3.75
N THR A 155 9.04 -33.58 2.55
CA THR A 155 9.46 -34.96 2.23
C THR A 155 10.88 -34.94 1.67
N GLY A 156 11.80 -35.71 2.26
CA GLY A 156 13.16 -35.89 1.76
C GLY A 156 13.19 -36.82 0.55
N ILE A 157 13.73 -36.34 -0.57
CA ILE A 157 13.78 -37.06 -1.85
C ILE A 157 15.17 -37.62 -2.12
N ALA A 158 16.21 -36.82 -1.98
CA ALA A 158 17.60 -37.20 -2.18
C ALA A 158 18.50 -36.52 -1.14
N ALA A 159 19.68 -37.09 -0.89
CA ALA A 159 20.65 -36.51 0.03
C ALA A 159 21.14 -35.14 -0.49
N GLY A 160 21.13 -34.14 0.36
CA GLY A 160 21.51 -32.76 0.04
C GLY A 160 20.86 -31.74 0.98
N THR A 161 20.91 -30.49 0.59
CA THR A 161 20.28 -29.38 1.32
C THR A 161 19.33 -28.60 0.42
N ALA A 162 18.16 -28.25 0.94
CA ALA A 162 17.21 -27.37 0.26
C ALA A 162 16.74 -26.28 1.23
N THR A 163 16.49 -25.09 0.69
CA THR A 163 15.93 -23.97 1.46
C THR A 163 14.41 -23.92 1.27
N MET A 164 13.70 -24.03 2.39
CA MET A 164 12.25 -23.83 2.44
C MET A 164 11.96 -22.37 2.69
N THR A 165 11.14 -21.77 1.84
CA THR A 165 10.73 -20.37 1.92
C THR A 165 9.26 -20.29 2.25
N TYR A 166 8.92 -19.50 3.28
CA TYR A 166 7.55 -19.12 3.62
C TYR A 166 7.33 -17.70 3.16
N THR A 167 6.36 -17.50 2.27
CA THR A 167 6.03 -16.20 1.67
C THR A 167 4.66 -15.75 2.14
N VAL A 168 4.59 -14.55 2.74
CA VAL A 168 3.33 -13.84 3.01
C VAL A 168 3.17 -12.74 1.98
N VAL A 169 2.08 -12.80 1.22
CA VAL A 169 1.79 -11.84 0.16
C VAL A 169 1.36 -10.52 0.77
N GLY A 170 1.99 -9.44 0.35
CA GLY A 170 1.59 -8.09 0.72
C GLY A 170 0.32 -7.67 -0.01
N THR A 171 -0.51 -6.89 0.67
CA THR A 171 -1.73 -6.29 0.13
C THR A 171 -1.69 -4.78 0.29
N GLY A 172 -2.57 -4.03 -0.37
CA GLY A 172 -2.68 -2.57 -0.20
C GLY A 172 -1.39 -1.81 -0.55
N GLY A 173 -0.62 -2.29 -1.53
CA GLY A 173 0.64 -1.68 -1.95
C GLY A 173 1.87 -2.10 -1.13
N CYS A 174 1.71 -3.01 -0.15
CA CYS A 174 2.83 -3.61 0.58
C CYS A 174 3.54 -4.67 -0.26
N ALA A 175 4.86 -4.75 -0.14
CA ALA A 175 5.65 -5.82 -0.73
C ALA A 175 5.40 -7.16 0.00
N ASN A 176 5.63 -8.27 -0.71
CA ASN A 176 5.69 -9.58 -0.09
C ASN A 176 6.87 -9.66 0.88
N VAL A 177 6.71 -10.44 1.95
CA VAL A 177 7.80 -10.75 2.87
C VAL A 177 8.03 -12.25 2.95
N THR A 178 9.28 -12.64 3.17
CA THR A 178 9.68 -14.05 3.23
C THR A 178 10.50 -14.35 4.48
N SER A 179 10.34 -15.56 5.00
CA SER A 179 11.29 -16.18 5.93
C SER A 179 11.80 -17.49 5.34
N THR A 180 13.03 -17.83 5.60
CA THR A 180 13.66 -19.04 5.05
C THR A 180 14.19 -19.95 6.16
N ARG A 181 14.18 -21.27 5.91
CA ARG A 181 14.76 -22.30 6.77
C ARG A 181 15.31 -23.42 5.92
N THR A 182 16.55 -23.82 6.16
CA THR A 182 17.21 -24.92 5.44
C THR A 182 16.80 -26.26 6.01
N VAL A 183 16.55 -27.25 5.13
CA VAL A 183 16.45 -28.67 5.49
C VAL A 183 17.66 -29.41 4.91
N THR A 184 18.22 -30.31 5.70
CA THR A 184 19.28 -31.23 5.30
C THR A 184 18.69 -32.62 5.20
N VAL A 185 18.75 -33.22 4.02
CA VAL A 185 18.35 -34.61 3.78
C VAL A 185 19.59 -35.48 3.75
N THR A 186 19.62 -36.52 4.60
CA THR A 186 20.71 -37.49 4.67
C THR A 186 20.28 -38.80 4.01
N ALA A 187 21.23 -39.48 3.36
CA ALA A 187 20.99 -40.83 2.85
C ALA A 187 20.65 -41.78 4.01
N ALA A 188 19.77 -42.75 3.75
CA ALA A 188 19.51 -43.82 4.69
C ALA A 188 20.78 -44.67 4.89
N PRO A 189 21.06 -45.12 6.10
CA PRO A 189 22.19 -46.02 6.34
C PRO A 189 21.99 -47.35 5.58
N ILE A 190 23.04 -47.90 5.03
CA ILE A 190 23.04 -49.18 4.35
C ILE A 190 23.68 -50.22 5.28
N ALA A 191 22.96 -51.28 5.61
CA ALA A 191 23.53 -52.42 6.32
C ALA A 191 24.50 -53.14 5.42
N GLY A 192 25.74 -53.33 5.87
CA GLY A 192 26.73 -54.14 5.16
C GLY A 192 26.30 -55.61 5.10
N THR A 193 26.89 -56.36 4.17
CA THR A 193 26.73 -57.81 4.11
C THR A 193 27.54 -58.48 5.20
N LEU A 194 26.88 -59.31 6.00
CA LEU A 194 27.59 -60.17 6.94
C LEU A 194 28.23 -61.36 6.17
N SER A 195 29.54 -61.51 6.30
CA SER A 195 30.26 -62.66 5.77
C SER A 195 30.91 -63.36 6.91
N GLY A 196 30.97 -64.69 6.86
CA GLY A 196 31.61 -65.53 7.85
C GLY A 196 31.21 -67.00 7.67
N ASN A 197 32.05 -67.94 8.24
CA ASN A 197 31.75 -69.35 8.21
C ASN A 197 30.67 -69.65 9.25
N GLN A 198 29.50 -70.19 8.85
CA GLN A 198 28.39 -70.54 9.72
C GLN A 198 28.51 -71.94 10.36
N ASN A 199 29.64 -72.66 10.10
CA ASN A 199 29.86 -74.02 10.67
C ASN A 199 30.70 -73.89 11.93
N ILE A 200 30.17 -74.38 13.04
CA ILE A 200 30.83 -74.70 14.30
C ILE A 200 31.02 -76.21 14.39
#